data_507d15d43f2cb9a5927518128193b6ca
#
_entry.id   507d15d43f2cb9a5927518128193b6ca
#
_cell.length_a   1.000
_cell.length_b   1.000
_cell.length_c   1.000
_cell.angle_alpha   90.00
_cell.angle_beta   90.00
_cell.angle_gamma   90.00
#
_symmetry.space_group_name_H-M   'P 1'
#
loop_
_entity.id
_entity.type
_entity.pdbx_description
1 polymer ?
#
loop_
_entity_poly.entity_id
_entity_poly.type
_entity_poly.pdbx_seq_one_letter_code
_entity_poly.pdbx_strand_id
1 'polypeptide(L)'
;MKKWLIYLLSAVLILVYFFIIILPVVDSLSGHIARKEAERQVEQIQVSMEALWDTRGDELTFIADSVLLLHEQYQYPTSFHLYPGGEKSIRPTKILSKPTVLYNQLYNAITQFSQNSEIEFAQIFYANKNPFYYPQDSCVFRYIIKVDDDEYCHCDLIYSPNWEQHKQDGNICDPFGNDLSKRVADDWYVVVLYPYEYY
;
A
#
# COMPACT_ATOMS: atom_id res chain seq x y z
N MET A 1 28.54 -46.60 -31.83
CA MET A 1 28.63 -45.88 -30.53
C MET A 1 28.88 -44.36 -30.66
N LYS A 2 29.74 -43.89 -31.58
CA LYS A 2 30.10 -42.45 -31.67
C LYS A 2 28.92 -41.51 -32.02
N LYS A 3 27.98 -41.90 -32.88
CA LYS A 3 26.86 -41.02 -33.28
C LYS A 3 25.87 -40.74 -32.11
N TRP A 4 25.59 -41.76 -31.31
CA TRP A 4 24.68 -41.58 -30.17
C TRP A 4 25.25 -40.64 -29.09
N LEU A 5 26.55 -40.68 -28.86
CA LEU A 5 27.24 -39.79 -27.93
C LEU A 5 27.14 -38.31 -28.38
N ILE A 6 27.23 -38.04 -29.68
CA ILE A 6 27.10 -36.69 -30.25
C ILE A 6 25.67 -36.15 -30.01
N TYR A 7 24.63 -36.96 -30.22
CA TYR A 7 23.26 -36.54 -29.97
C TYR A 7 23.02 -36.30 -28.48
N LEU A 8 23.55 -37.13 -27.59
CA LEU A 8 23.45 -36.93 -26.17
C LEU A 8 24.13 -35.61 -25.70
N LEU A 9 25.36 -35.37 -26.22
CA LEU A 9 26.09 -34.14 -25.91
C LEU A 9 25.37 -32.88 -26.42
N SER A 10 24.80 -32.94 -27.62
CA SER A 10 24.01 -31.85 -28.20
C SER A 10 22.74 -31.57 -27.38
N ALA A 11 22.04 -32.60 -26.92
CA ALA A 11 20.86 -32.45 -26.10
C ALA A 11 21.19 -31.81 -24.72
N VAL A 12 22.33 -32.23 -24.12
CA VAL A 12 22.78 -31.63 -22.86
C VAL A 12 23.17 -30.16 -23.05
N LEU A 13 23.86 -29.82 -24.13
CA LEU A 13 24.23 -28.44 -24.45
C LEU A 13 23.00 -27.55 -24.67
N ILE A 14 21.97 -28.04 -25.35
CA ILE A 14 20.70 -27.31 -25.56
C ILE A 14 20.00 -27.08 -24.22
N LEU A 15 19.94 -28.09 -23.35
CA LEU A 15 19.36 -27.95 -22.02
C LEU A 15 20.11 -26.92 -21.16
N VAL A 16 21.45 -27.01 -21.17
CA VAL A 16 22.29 -26.04 -20.43
C VAL A 16 22.09 -24.62 -20.97
N TYR A 17 22.05 -24.45 -22.29
CA TYR A 17 21.76 -23.15 -22.91
C TYR A 17 20.38 -22.61 -22.51
N PHE A 18 19.35 -23.46 -22.50
CA PHE A 18 18.01 -23.09 -22.11
C PHE A 18 17.95 -22.62 -20.65
N PHE A 19 18.53 -23.39 -19.71
CA PHE A 19 18.50 -23.07 -18.31
C PHE A 19 19.39 -21.87 -17.92
N ILE A 20 20.53 -21.70 -18.57
CA ILE A 20 21.48 -20.64 -18.19
C ILE A 20 21.17 -19.31 -18.88
N ILE A 21 20.64 -19.34 -20.10
CA ILE A 21 20.48 -18.13 -20.91
C ILE A 21 19.01 -17.77 -21.11
N ILE A 22 18.19 -18.72 -21.55
CA ILE A 22 16.81 -18.39 -21.91
C ILE A 22 15.97 -18.16 -20.70
N LEU A 23 16.02 -19.00 -19.67
CA LEU A 23 15.21 -18.89 -18.48
C LEU A 23 15.42 -17.55 -17.74
N PRO A 24 16.66 -17.13 -17.44
CA PRO A 24 16.90 -15.83 -16.79
C PRO A 24 16.46 -14.62 -17.62
N VAL A 25 16.57 -14.71 -18.97
CA VAL A 25 16.08 -13.63 -19.84
C VAL A 25 14.56 -13.53 -19.82
N VAL A 26 13.86 -14.67 -19.82
CA VAL A 26 12.39 -14.70 -19.72
C VAL A 26 11.94 -14.16 -18.36
N ASP A 27 12.58 -14.58 -17.27
CA ASP A 27 12.26 -14.09 -15.91
C ASP A 27 12.51 -12.59 -15.79
N SER A 28 13.63 -12.09 -16.30
CA SER A 28 13.91 -10.64 -16.30
C SER A 28 12.90 -9.86 -17.14
N LEU A 29 12.47 -10.40 -18.28
CA LEU A 29 11.47 -9.74 -19.13
C LEU A 29 10.09 -9.73 -18.47
N SER A 30 9.69 -10.83 -17.83
CA SER A 30 8.42 -10.92 -17.11
C SER A 30 8.37 -9.94 -15.93
N GLY A 31 9.45 -9.86 -15.16
CA GLY A 31 9.57 -8.89 -14.07
C GLY A 31 9.48 -7.44 -14.55
N HIS A 32 10.12 -7.11 -15.67
CA HIS A 32 10.03 -5.77 -16.26
C HIS A 32 8.60 -5.41 -16.71
N ILE A 33 7.88 -6.38 -17.30
CA ILE A 33 6.48 -6.19 -17.71
C ILE A 33 5.58 -6.00 -16.47
N ALA A 34 5.77 -6.82 -15.43
CA ALA A 34 5.01 -6.72 -14.19
C ALA A 34 5.20 -5.36 -13.51
N ARG A 35 6.44 -4.85 -13.45
CA ARG A 35 6.73 -3.52 -12.90
C ARG A 35 6.04 -2.40 -13.67
N LYS A 36 6.10 -2.42 -15.01
CA LYS A 36 5.40 -1.41 -15.82
C LYS A 36 3.89 -1.43 -15.63
N GLU A 37 3.32 -2.61 -15.47
CA GLU A 37 1.90 -2.75 -15.19
C GLU A 37 1.56 -2.21 -13.80
N ALA A 38 2.41 -2.46 -12.79
CA ALA A 38 2.24 -1.90 -11.44
C ALA A 38 2.36 -0.37 -11.45
N GLU A 39 3.32 0.22 -12.17
CA GLU A 39 3.44 1.67 -12.35
C GLU A 39 2.16 2.26 -12.94
N ARG A 40 1.61 1.64 -13.97
CA ARG A 40 0.35 2.07 -14.57
C ARG A 40 -0.84 1.99 -13.60
N GLN A 41 -0.89 0.92 -12.80
CA GLN A 41 -1.93 0.78 -11.77
C GLN A 41 -1.77 1.83 -10.68
N VAL A 42 -0.56 2.16 -10.27
CA VAL A 42 -0.27 3.24 -9.32
C VAL A 42 -0.83 4.57 -9.83
N GLU A 43 -0.53 4.94 -11.09
CA GLU A 43 -1.05 6.19 -11.67
C GLU A 43 -2.58 6.22 -11.68
N GLN A 44 -3.22 5.10 -12.04
CA GLN A 44 -4.68 5.00 -12.04
C GLN A 44 -5.27 5.15 -10.63
N ILE A 45 -4.67 4.50 -9.64
CA ILE A 45 -5.13 4.57 -8.25
C ILE A 45 -4.90 5.98 -7.67
N GLN A 46 -3.81 6.65 -7.98
CA GLN A 46 -3.58 8.04 -7.56
C GLN A 46 -4.70 8.95 -8.05
N VAL A 47 -5.04 8.87 -9.35
CA VAL A 47 -6.16 9.65 -9.92
C VAL A 47 -7.49 9.29 -9.24
N SER A 48 -7.71 8.01 -8.97
CA SER A 48 -8.94 7.56 -8.28
C SER A 48 -9.00 8.05 -6.82
N MET A 49 -7.86 8.15 -6.12
CA MET A 49 -7.80 8.70 -4.76
C MET A 49 -8.10 10.21 -4.74
N GLU A 50 -7.63 10.95 -5.74
CA GLU A 50 -7.96 12.37 -5.89
C GLU A 50 -9.48 12.55 -6.14
N ALA A 51 -10.06 11.79 -7.07
CA ALA A 51 -11.49 11.80 -7.33
C ALA A 51 -12.33 11.35 -6.11
N LEU A 52 -11.84 10.39 -5.35
CA LEU A 52 -12.46 9.94 -4.11
C LEU A 52 -12.48 11.07 -3.07
N TRP A 53 -11.37 11.80 -2.94
CA TRP A 53 -11.31 12.98 -2.08
C TRP A 53 -12.35 14.03 -2.49
N ASP A 54 -12.42 14.37 -3.76
CA ASP A 54 -13.36 15.38 -4.29
C ASP A 54 -14.83 15.02 -4.00
N THR A 55 -15.15 13.73 -3.94
CA THR A 55 -16.53 13.26 -3.76
C THR A 55 -16.88 12.89 -2.32
N ARG A 56 -15.90 12.48 -1.51
CA ARG A 56 -16.12 11.93 -0.15
C ARG A 56 -15.12 12.48 0.88
N GLY A 57 -14.56 13.66 0.65
CA GLY A 57 -13.55 14.27 1.53
C GLY A 57 -14.01 14.43 2.96
N ASP A 58 -15.26 14.85 3.19
CA ASP A 58 -15.84 15.00 4.53
C ASP A 58 -15.90 13.67 5.30
N GLU A 59 -16.23 12.58 4.61
CA GLU A 59 -16.28 11.24 5.21
C GLU A 59 -14.90 10.70 5.52
N LEU A 60 -13.95 10.89 4.60
CA LEU A 60 -12.54 10.55 4.82
C LEU A 60 -11.97 11.31 6.02
N THR A 61 -12.23 12.61 6.12
CA THR A 61 -11.80 13.46 7.22
C THR A 61 -12.43 13.01 8.54
N PHE A 62 -13.73 12.70 8.57
CA PHE A 62 -14.38 12.17 9.77
C PHE A 62 -13.73 10.87 10.26
N ILE A 63 -13.41 9.95 9.33
CA ILE A 63 -12.74 8.68 9.67
C ILE A 63 -11.34 8.97 10.23
N ALA A 64 -10.57 9.81 9.55
CA ALA A 64 -9.20 10.14 9.94
C ALA A 64 -9.15 10.82 11.32
N ASP A 65 -9.93 11.86 11.54
CA ASP A 65 -10.03 12.56 12.83
C ASP A 65 -10.45 11.61 13.95
N SER A 66 -11.41 10.71 13.68
CA SER A 66 -11.85 9.72 14.67
C SER A 66 -10.76 8.72 15.01
N VAL A 67 -9.93 8.30 14.04
CA VAL A 67 -8.77 7.43 14.26
C VAL A 67 -7.73 8.13 15.14
N LEU A 68 -7.39 9.39 14.82
CA LEU A 68 -6.45 10.20 15.60
C LEU A 68 -6.95 10.41 17.03
N LEU A 69 -8.19 10.82 17.18
CA LEU A 69 -8.81 11.08 18.49
C LEU A 69 -8.87 9.82 19.36
N LEU A 70 -9.22 8.67 18.78
CA LEU A 70 -9.20 7.39 19.50
C LEU A 70 -7.80 7.00 19.94
N HIS A 71 -6.77 7.26 19.11
CA HIS A 71 -5.40 7.02 19.49
C HIS A 71 -4.98 7.93 20.65
N GLU A 72 -5.25 9.22 20.56
CA GLU A 72 -4.93 10.20 21.60
C GLU A 72 -5.58 9.86 22.94
N GLN A 73 -6.87 9.54 22.95
CA GLN A 73 -7.62 9.25 24.18
C GLN A 73 -7.24 7.92 24.83
N TYR A 74 -6.91 6.91 24.04
CA TYR A 74 -6.74 5.54 24.54
C TYR A 74 -5.33 4.99 24.35
N GLN A 75 -4.44 5.72 23.68
CA GLN A 75 -3.05 5.31 23.34
C GLN A 75 -2.98 3.92 22.69
N TYR A 76 -4.04 3.52 21.99
CA TYR A 76 -4.08 2.24 21.29
C TYR A 76 -3.66 2.41 19.84
N PRO A 77 -2.88 1.45 19.28
CA PRO A 77 -2.73 1.36 17.83
C PRO A 77 -4.10 1.08 17.22
N THR A 78 -4.72 2.10 16.63
CA THR A 78 -5.99 1.97 15.92
C THR A 78 -5.70 1.51 14.50
N SER A 79 -6.05 0.28 14.19
CA SER A 79 -5.87 -0.30 12.86
C SER A 79 -7.06 -1.19 12.51
N PHE A 80 -7.55 -1.01 11.30
CA PHE A 80 -8.69 -1.75 10.75
C PHE A 80 -8.24 -2.42 9.45
N HIS A 81 -8.26 -3.75 9.42
CA HIS A 81 -8.05 -4.52 8.20
C HIS A 81 -9.37 -4.65 7.45
N LEU A 82 -9.34 -4.35 6.17
CA LEU A 82 -10.45 -4.42 5.26
C LEU A 82 -10.20 -5.58 4.29
N TYR A 83 -11.06 -6.59 4.31
CA TYR A 83 -10.89 -7.76 3.44
C TYR A 83 -11.79 -7.62 2.21
N PRO A 84 -11.21 -7.52 0.99
CA PRO A 84 -11.98 -7.57 -0.23
C PRO A 84 -12.61 -8.96 -0.42
N GLY A 85 -13.89 -9.00 -0.72
CA GLY A 85 -14.59 -10.23 -1.11
C GLY A 85 -15.74 -10.66 -0.20
N GLY A 86 -16.95 -10.53 -0.69
CA GLY A 86 -18.21 -11.09 -0.24
C GLY A 86 -18.80 -10.49 1.03
N GLU A 87 -18.39 -10.89 2.18
CA GLU A 87 -18.63 -10.19 3.44
C GLU A 87 -17.39 -9.36 3.76
N LYS A 88 -17.46 -8.06 3.48
CA LYS A 88 -16.39 -7.11 3.86
C LYS A 88 -16.31 -7.08 5.38
N SER A 89 -15.53 -8.00 5.94
CA SER A 89 -15.33 -8.06 7.39
C SER A 89 -14.24 -7.07 7.75
N ILE A 90 -14.60 -6.02 8.47
CA ILE A 90 -13.66 -5.11 9.10
C ILE A 90 -13.16 -5.79 10.36
N ARG A 91 -11.86 -6.04 10.43
CA ARG A 91 -11.24 -6.60 11.62
C ARG A 91 -10.36 -5.55 12.28
N PRO A 92 -10.77 -5.00 13.43
CA PRO A 92 -9.87 -4.18 14.22
C PRO A 92 -8.72 -5.05 14.75
N THR A 93 -7.51 -4.52 14.74
CA THR A 93 -6.32 -5.23 15.26
C THR A 93 -6.47 -5.55 16.74
N LYS A 94 -7.26 -4.77 17.47
CA LYS A 94 -7.58 -4.99 18.88
C LYS A 94 -9.06 -4.74 19.13
N ILE A 95 -9.74 -5.78 19.63
CA ILE A 95 -11.14 -5.65 20.07
C ILE A 95 -11.12 -4.99 21.45
N LEU A 96 -11.75 -3.83 21.56
CA LEU A 96 -11.93 -3.18 22.86
C LEU A 96 -12.93 -3.97 23.70
N SER A 97 -12.56 -4.28 24.93
CA SER A 97 -13.44 -4.98 25.86
C SER A 97 -14.73 -4.19 26.20
N LYS A 98 -14.66 -2.86 26.08
CA LYS A 98 -15.81 -1.94 26.19
C LYS A 98 -15.66 -0.90 25.08
N PRO A 99 -16.33 -1.07 23.93
CA PRO A 99 -16.29 -0.08 22.86
C PRO A 99 -16.95 1.22 23.31
N THR A 100 -16.28 2.33 23.02
CA THR A 100 -16.82 3.68 23.26
C THR A 100 -17.84 4.05 22.19
N VAL A 101 -18.62 5.11 22.43
CA VAL A 101 -19.54 5.65 21.42
C VAL A 101 -18.77 6.05 20.16
N LEU A 102 -17.64 6.73 20.33
CA LEU A 102 -16.77 7.15 19.21
C LEU A 102 -16.26 5.94 18.41
N TYR A 103 -15.82 4.88 19.09
CA TYR A 103 -15.37 3.66 18.41
C TYR A 103 -16.48 3.03 17.56
N ASN A 104 -17.71 2.96 18.09
CA ASN A 104 -18.83 2.40 17.34
C ASN A 104 -19.22 3.28 16.15
N GLN A 105 -19.16 4.61 16.29
CA GLN A 105 -19.38 5.55 15.20
C GLN A 105 -18.32 5.38 14.10
N LEU A 106 -17.05 5.32 14.48
CA LEU A 106 -15.95 5.08 13.55
C LEU A 106 -16.09 3.73 12.82
N TYR A 107 -16.39 2.65 13.56
CA TYR A 107 -16.59 1.33 12.97
C TYR A 107 -17.72 1.34 11.92
N ASN A 108 -18.84 1.97 12.24
CA ASN A 108 -19.96 2.12 11.31
C ASN A 108 -19.58 2.98 10.08
N ALA A 109 -18.86 4.08 10.28
CA ALA A 109 -18.40 4.93 9.21
C ALA A 109 -17.45 4.16 8.26
N ILE A 110 -16.46 3.44 8.80
CA ILE A 110 -15.56 2.61 8.00
C ILE A 110 -16.34 1.52 7.25
N THR A 111 -17.35 0.91 7.89
CA THR A 111 -18.20 -0.10 7.25
C THR A 111 -18.94 0.48 6.05
N GLN A 112 -19.61 1.61 6.23
CA GLN A 112 -20.34 2.29 5.16
C GLN A 112 -19.39 2.76 4.05
N PHE A 113 -18.26 3.35 4.44
CA PHE A 113 -17.22 3.78 3.51
C PHE A 113 -16.73 2.62 2.64
N SER A 114 -16.34 1.50 3.25
CA SER A 114 -15.80 0.35 2.53
C SER A 114 -16.82 -0.33 1.60
N GLN A 115 -18.11 -0.27 1.94
CA GLN A 115 -19.19 -0.84 1.11
C GLN A 115 -19.47 0.00 -0.14
N ASN A 116 -19.29 1.32 -0.05
CA ASN A 116 -19.64 2.28 -1.09
C ASN A 116 -18.43 2.89 -1.81
N SER A 117 -17.21 2.51 -1.44
CA SER A 117 -15.98 2.99 -2.08
C SER A 117 -15.67 2.19 -3.34
N GLU A 118 -15.32 2.89 -4.42
CA GLU A 118 -14.78 2.28 -5.64
C GLU A 118 -13.36 1.77 -5.42
N ILE A 119 -12.63 2.36 -4.46
CA ILE A 119 -11.28 1.92 -4.07
C ILE A 119 -11.39 0.93 -2.92
N GLU A 120 -10.84 -0.27 -3.11
CA GLU A 120 -10.78 -1.31 -2.09
C GLU A 120 -9.51 -1.17 -1.24
N PHE A 121 -9.57 -0.28 -0.24
CA PHE A 121 -8.46 -0.19 0.71
C PHE A 121 -8.28 -1.50 1.48
N ALA A 122 -7.03 -1.90 1.67
CA ALA A 122 -6.68 -3.08 2.46
C ALA A 122 -6.66 -2.79 3.96
N GLN A 123 -6.34 -1.55 4.33
CA GLN A 123 -6.15 -1.17 5.72
C GLN A 123 -6.39 0.33 5.95
N ILE A 124 -6.97 0.67 7.11
CA ILE A 124 -7.02 2.04 7.65
C ILE A 124 -6.35 1.98 9.01
N PHE A 125 -5.34 2.82 9.25
CA PHE A 125 -4.60 2.76 10.50
C PHE A 125 -3.98 4.10 10.91
N TYR A 126 -3.75 4.24 12.23
CA TYR A 126 -2.92 5.28 12.78
C TYR A 126 -1.44 4.94 12.58
N ALA A 127 -0.69 5.86 12.00
CA ALA A 127 0.74 5.71 11.81
C ALA A 127 1.47 5.97 13.12
N ASN A 128 1.90 4.88 13.77
CA ASN A 128 2.66 4.94 15.02
C ASN A 128 4.11 4.53 14.77
N LYS A 129 5.05 5.42 15.07
CA LYS A 129 6.48 5.13 15.24
C LYS A 129 7.24 4.48 14.07
N ASN A 130 6.76 4.55 12.85
CA ASN A 130 7.66 4.26 11.73
C ASN A 130 8.13 5.59 11.10
N PRO A 131 9.18 6.22 11.65
CA PRO A 131 9.63 7.55 11.22
C PRO A 131 10.18 7.57 9.79
N PHE A 132 10.33 6.39 9.17
CA PHE A 132 10.90 6.30 7.83
C PHE A 132 9.90 6.53 6.71
N TYR A 133 8.59 6.36 6.95
CA TYR A 133 7.60 6.40 5.87
C TYR A 133 6.41 7.31 6.13
N TYR A 134 6.03 7.50 7.38
CA TYR A 134 4.83 8.28 7.73
C TYR A 134 5.14 9.24 8.86
N PRO A 135 4.61 10.47 8.80
CA PRO A 135 4.64 11.36 9.95
C PRO A 135 3.91 10.72 11.11
N GLN A 136 4.37 11.00 12.33
CA GLN A 136 3.59 10.70 13.52
C GLN A 136 2.27 11.47 13.46
N ASP A 137 1.25 10.94 14.14
CA ASP A 137 -0.07 11.56 14.18
C ASP A 137 -0.75 11.66 12.81
N SER A 138 -0.60 10.62 12.01
CA SER A 138 -1.26 10.51 10.71
C SER A 138 -2.25 9.34 10.68
N CYS A 139 -3.30 9.49 9.87
CA CYS A 139 -4.18 8.39 9.51
C CYS A 139 -3.90 7.96 8.06
N VAL A 140 -3.72 6.67 7.85
CA VAL A 140 -3.32 6.09 6.56
C VAL A 140 -4.41 5.16 6.04
N PHE A 141 -4.83 5.40 4.81
CA PHE A 141 -5.72 4.53 4.03
C PHE A 141 -4.87 3.83 2.99
N ARG A 142 -4.59 2.55 3.21
CA ARG A 142 -3.64 1.78 2.40
C ARG A 142 -4.32 0.99 1.30
N TYR A 143 -3.85 1.19 0.08
CA TYR A 143 -4.13 0.34 -1.06
C TYR A 143 -2.89 -0.48 -1.43
N ILE A 144 -3.07 -1.78 -1.69
CA ILE A 144 -1.97 -2.70 -1.98
C ILE A 144 -2.08 -3.17 -3.43
N ILE A 145 -0.99 -3.00 -4.18
CA ILE A 145 -0.85 -3.50 -5.54
C ILE A 145 0.16 -4.64 -5.51
N LYS A 146 -0.24 -5.80 -6.02
CA LYS A 146 0.68 -6.92 -6.19
C LYS A 146 1.51 -6.68 -7.45
N VAL A 147 2.83 -6.64 -7.32
CA VAL A 147 3.77 -6.48 -8.43
C VAL A 147 4.22 -7.83 -8.95
N ASP A 148 4.64 -8.73 -8.04
CA ASP A 148 5.07 -10.10 -8.32
C ASP A 148 4.68 -11.00 -7.13
N ASP A 149 5.08 -12.28 -7.16
CA ASP A 149 4.65 -13.26 -6.14
C ASP A 149 4.95 -12.83 -4.71
N ASP A 150 6.08 -12.18 -4.47
CA ASP A 150 6.52 -11.71 -3.14
C ASP A 150 6.69 -10.18 -3.07
N GLU A 151 6.39 -9.44 -4.14
CA GLU A 151 6.57 -7.98 -4.18
C GLU A 151 5.22 -7.25 -4.21
N TYR A 152 5.09 -6.25 -3.34
CA TYR A 152 3.91 -5.41 -3.22
C TYR A 152 4.30 -3.93 -3.25
N CYS A 153 3.55 -3.15 -4.02
CA CYS A 153 3.58 -1.70 -3.99
C CYS A 153 2.42 -1.20 -3.12
N HIS A 154 2.65 -0.16 -2.34
CA HIS A 154 1.60 0.49 -1.57
C HIS A 154 1.31 1.86 -2.18
N CYS A 155 0.02 2.17 -2.36
CA CYS A 155 -0.44 3.51 -2.66
C CYS A 155 -1.32 3.94 -1.49
N ASP A 156 -0.87 4.91 -0.72
CA ASP A 156 -1.48 5.29 0.53
C ASP A 156 -2.06 6.72 0.43
N LEU A 157 -3.33 6.88 0.82
CA LEU A 157 -3.92 8.19 1.05
C LEU A 157 -3.74 8.52 2.53
N ILE A 158 -3.07 9.63 2.82
CA ILE A 158 -2.62 9.97 4.17
C ILE A 158 -3.22 11.31 4.59
N TYR A 159 -3.85 11.31 5.75
CA TYR A 159 -4.22 12.52 6.47
C TYR A 159 -3.16 12.83 7.52
N SER A 160 -2.52 13.97 7.41
CA SER A 160 -1.48 14.42 8.32
C SER A 160 -1.51 15.94 8.51
N PRO A 161 -2.12 16.45 9.56
CA PRO A 161 -2.21 17.89 9.83
C PRO A 161 -0.84 18.57 9.99
N ASN A 162 0.20 17.80 10.26
CA ASN A 162 1.56 18.31 10.50
C ASN A 162 2.58 17.86 9.44
N TRP A 163 2.13 17.49 8.24
CA TRP A 163 3.00 16.95 7.18
C TRP A 163 4.19 17.84 6.87
N GLU A 164 3.95 19.13 6.61
CA GLU A 164 5.02 20.07 6.23
C GLU A 164 6.03 20.28 7.38
N GLN A 165 5.56 20.27 8.62
CA GLN A 165 6.44 20.36 9.79
C GLN A 165 7.30 19.10 9.91
N HIS A 166 6.72 17.92 9.75
CA HIS A 166 7.45 16.66 9.78
C HIS A 166 8.48 16.56 8.65
N LYS A 167 8.14 17.06 7.46
CA LYS A 167 9.07 17.14 6.32
C LYS A 167 10.27 18.04 6.63
N GLN A 168 10.03 19.22 7.21
CA GLN A 168 11.10 20.15 7.62
C GLN A 168 11.98 19.59 8.73
N ASP A 169 11.40 18.86 9.68
CA ASP A 169 12.12 18.25 10.80
C ASP A 169 12.89 16.98 10.39
N GLY A 170 12.82 16.57 9.12
CA GLY A 170 13.46 15.36 8.62
C GLY A 170 12.82 14.06 9.13
N ASN A 171 11.61 14.17 9.68
CA ASN A 171 10.85 13.03 10.21
C ASN A 171 10.13 12.23 9.13
N ILE A 172 10.08 12.76 7.90
CA ILE A 172 9.62 12.05 6.71
C ILE A 172 10.88 11.88 5.88
N CYS A 173 11.47 10.71 5.95
CA CYS A 173 12.51 10.34 5.01
C CYS A 173 11.82 9.81 3.76
N ASP A 174 12.02 10.51 2.63
CA ASP A 174 11.92 9.83 1.35
C ASP A 174 13.15 8.93 1.21
N PRO A 175 13.02 7.61 1.42
CA PRO A 175 14.16 6.70 1.36
C PRO A 175 14.77 6.62 -0.04
N PHE A 176 14.11 7.20 -1.04
CA PHE A 176 14.52 7.11 -2.45
C PHE A 176 14.93 8.47 -3.06
N GLY A 177 14.83 9.57 -2.30
CA GLY A 177 15.14 10.92 -2.79
C GLY A 177 14.19 11.42 -3.89
N ASN A 178 13.14 10.67 -4.17
CA ASN A 178 12.08 11.06 -5.09
C ASN A 178 10.88 11.52 -4.27
N ASP A 179 10.39 12.71 -4.52
CA ASP A 179 9.16 13.21 -3.89
C ASP A 179 7.95 12.45 -4.47
N LEU A 180 7.73 11.21 -3.97
CA LEU A 180 6.61 10.36 -4.37
C LEU A 180 5.31 10.76 -3.68
N SER A 181 5.33 11.85 -2.92
CA SER A 181 4.15 12.38 -2.28
C SER A 181 3.52 13.48 -3.13
N LYS A 182 2.20 13.38 -3.33
CA LYS A 182 1.39 14.40 -3.98
C LYS A 182 0.35 14.92 -3.01
N ARG A 183 0.32 16.24 -2.79
CA ARG A 183 -0.74 16.87 -2.01
C ARG A 183 -2.05 16.83 -2.80
N VAL A 184 -3.11 16.32 -2.19
CA VAL A 184 -4.45 16.21 -2.78
C VAL A 184 -5.34 17.35 -2.27
N ALA A 185 -5.26 17.64 -0.98
CA ALA A 185 -6.00 18.71 -0.31
C ALA A 185 -5.21 19.20 0.90
N ASP A 186 -5.80 20.10 1.69
CA ASP A 186 -5.20 20.53 2.96
C ASP A 186 -5.06 19.32 3.88
N ASP A 187 -3.83 19.08 4.35
CA ASP A 187 -3.44 17.96 5.22
C ASP A 187 -3.61 16.56 4.63
N TRP A 188 -3.92 16.46 3.33
CA TRP A 188 -4.08 15.19 2.63
C TRP A 188 -3.06 14.99 1.51
N TYR A 189 -2.46 13.79 1.50
CA TYR A 189 -1.37 13.42 0.60
C TYR A 189 -1.57 12.01 0.07
N VAL A 190 -1.23 11.80 -1.19
CA VAL A 190 -1.08 10.46 -1.77
C VAL A 190 0.42 10.15 -1.80
N VAL A 191 0.80 9.01 -1.25
CA VAL A 191 2.18 8.54 -1.18
C VAL A 191 2.28 7.16 -1.81
N VAL A 192 3.27 6.99 -2.68
CA VAL A 192 3.56 5.70 -3.31
C VAL A 192 4.83 5.11 -2.72
N LEU A 193 4.74 3.88 -2.26
CA LEU A 193 5.85 3.12 -1.71
C LEU A 193 6.08 1.89 -2.59
N TYR A 194 7.10 1.94 -3.42
CA TYR A 194 7.54 0.80 -4.22
C TYR A 194 8.22 -0.26 -3.34
N PRO A 195 8.20 -1.54 -3.75
CA PRO A 195 8.95 -2.57 -3.05
C PRO A 195 10.44 -2.20 -3.04
N TYR A 196 11.08 -2.45 -1.89
CA TYR A 196 12.51 -2.25 -1.76
C TYR A 196 13.25 -3.16 -2.75
N GLU A 197 13.99 -2.58 -3.66
CA GLU A 197 15.14 -3.27 -4.23
C GLU A 197 16.24 -3.23 -3.17
N TYR A 198 16.44 -4.33 -2.45
CA TYR A 198 17.67 -4.52 -1.69
C TYR A 198 18.79 -4.64 -2.71
N TYR A 199 19.57 -3.56 -2.84
CA TYR A 199 20.87 -3.58 -3.50
C TYR A 199 21.91 -4.16 -2.54
#